data_97f9624d24af5d38b9facdbc287cbb37
#
_entry.id   97f9624d24af5d38b9facdbc287cbb37
#
_cell.length_a   1.000
_cell.length_b   1.000
_cell.length_c   1.000
_cell.angle_alpha   90.00
_cell.angle_beta   90.00
_cell.angle_gamma   90.00
#
_symmetry.space_group_name_H-M   'P 1'
#
loop_
_entity.id
_entity.type
_entity.pdbx_description
1 polymer ?
#
loop_
_entity_poly.entity_id
_entity_poly.type
_entity_poly.pdbx_seq_one_letter_code
_entity_poly.pdbx_strand_id
1 'polypeptide(L)'
;VCLIFFGVICFMCSGSSHSSSQGNLIALMEGVFFACMSVGAKKSAGDNALGLTAIANLFTGVFIFIAFPHTITLLDTLGGQDWLILFVLGVVQIGAGYACYNIGIQKITAQKASIIALWEMILGPLWVALFLKEYPTPLVLTGFCIILLGMLLDAKLNA
;
A
#
# COMPACT_ATOMS: atom_id res chain seq x y z
N VAL A 1 0.15 19.24 -4.83
CA VAL A 1 -0.81 18.33 -5.52
C VAL A 1 -0.41 18.13 -6.99
N CYS A 2 -0.27 19.17 -7.84
CA CYS A 2 0.05 19.01 -9.27
C CYS A 2 1.36 18.24 -9.55
N LEU A 3 2.41 18.47 -8.75
CA LEU A 3 3.69 17.77 -8.87
C LEU A 3 3.54 16.26 -8.61
N ILE A 4 2.71 15.88 -7.65
CA ILE A 4 2.43 14.48 -7.31
C ILE A 4 1.71 13.82 -8.49
N PHE A 5 0.68 14.46 -9.05
CA PHE A 5 -0.01 13.95 -10.25
C PHE A 5 0.92 13.77 -11.43
N PHE A 6 1.83 14.73 -11.66
CA PHE A 6 2.82 14.63 -12.73
C PHE A 6 3.77 13.44 -12.51
N GLY A 7 4.25 13.22 -11.28
CA GLY A 7 5.06 12.06 -10.92
C GLY A 7 4.33 10.73 -11.15
N VAL A 8 3.03 10.65 -10.80
CA VAL A 8 2.20 9.46 -11.05
C VAL A 8 2.04 9.21 -12.55
N ILE A 9 1.83 10.26 -13.36
CA ILE A 9 1.76 10.13 -14.83
C ILE A 9 3.08 9.62 -15.40
N CYS A 10 4.22 10.16 -14.95
CA CYS A 10 5.54 9.66 -15.35
C CYS A 10 5.71 8.19 -14.98
N PHE A 11 5.26 7.77 -13.79
CA PHE A 11 5.29 6.38 -13.37
C PHE A 11 4.42 5.48 -14.27
N MET A 12 3.21 5.92 -14.60
CA MET A 12 2.30 5.20 -15.50
C MET A 12 2.82 5.08 -16.94
N CYS A 13 3.50 6.12 -17.44
CA CYS A 13 4.11 6.14 -18.77
C CYS A 13 5.41 5.33 -18.85
N SER A 14 5.99 4.95 -17.72
CA SER A 14 7.24 4.19 -17.67
C SER A 14 7.07 2.71 -17.99
N GLY A 15 6.05 2.35 -18.73
CA GLY A 15 5.68 0.98 -19.07
C GLY A 15 6.88 0.06 -19.25
N SER A 16 7.16 -0.76 -18.23
CA SER A 16 7.96 -1.94 -18.42
C SER A 16 7.16 -2.89 -19.33
N SER A 17 7.83 -3.67 -20.15
CA SER A 17 7.25 -4.63 -21.12
C SER A 17 6.26 -5.65 -20.50
N HIS A 18 6.08 -5.63 -19.18
CA HIS A 18 5.16 -6.46 -18.39
C HIS A 18 4.02 -5.67 -17.70
N SER A 19 3.99 -4.34 -17.81
CA SER A 19 2.97 -3.52 -17.17
C SER A 19 1.71 -3.47 -18.05
N SER A 20 0.62 -4.10 -17.60
CA SER A 20 -0.66 -3.94 -18.27
C SER A 20 -1.29 -2.60 -17.87
N SER A 21 -1.87 -1.87 -18.83
CA SER A 21 -2.62 -0.63 -18.57
C SER A 21 -3.75 -0.83 -17.55
N GLN A 22 -4.36 -2.02 -17.53
CA GLN A 22 -5.38 -2.40 -16.56
C GLN A 22 -4.80 -2.53 -15.15
N GLY A 23 -3.60 -3.13 -14.99
CA GLY A 23 -2.93 -3.23 -13.70
C GLY A 23 -2.59 -1.87 -13.12
N ASN A 24 -2.12 -0.94 -13.96
CA ASN A 24 -1.82 0.43 -13.53
C ASN A 24 -3.08 1.19 -13.07
N LEU A 25 -4.22 0.99 -13.75
CA LEU A 25 -5.49 1.58 -13.35
C LEU A 25 -5.98 1.03 -12.01
N ILE A 26 -5.86 -0.29 -11.80
CA ILE A 26 -6.22 -0.95 -10.53
C ILE A 26 -5.35 -0.40 -9.39
N ALA A 27 -4.04 -0.26 -9.61
CA ALA A 27 -3.12 0.31 -8.63
C ALA A 27 -3.46 1.77 -8.27
N LEU A 28 -3.92 2.57 -9.24
CA LEU A 28 -4.42 3.92 -8.98
C LEU A 28 -5.68 3.92 -8.08
N MET A 29 -6.61 3.01 -8.35
CA MET A 29 -7.82 2.86 -7.53
C MET A 29 -7.48 2.44 -6.10
N GLU A 30 -6.46 1.62 -5.89
CA GLU A 30 -5.96 1.26 -4.56
C GLU A 30 -5.59 2.50 -3.74
N GLY A 31 -4.88 3.46 -4.34
CA GLY A 31 -4.55 4.73 -3.68
C GLY A 31 -5.78 5.52 -3.23
N VAL A 32 -6.83 5.55 -4.04
CA VAL A 32 -8.11 6.20 -3.68
C VAL A 32 -8.78 5.47 -2.51
N PHE A 33 -8.85 4.14 -2.55
CA PHE A 33 -9.41 3.34 -1.47
C PHE A 33 -8.61 3.47 -0.17
N PHE A 34 -7.28 3.50 -0.25
CA PHE A 34 -6.42 3.73 0.90
C PHE A 34 -6.67 5.11 1.53
N ALA A 35 -6.83 6.15 0.71
CA ALA A 35 -7.17 7.49 1.20
C ALA A 35 -8.55 7.51 1.90
N CYS A 36 -9.56 6.87 1.31
CA CYS A 36 -10.88 6.73 1.91
C CYS A 36 -10.83 5.97 3.24
N MET A 37 -10.07 4.87 3.28
CA MET A 37 -9.84 4.09 4.50
C MET A 37 -9.18 4.94 5.59
N SER A 38 -8.14 5.69 5.24
CA SER A 38 -7.40 6.54 6.19
C SER A 38 -8.28 7.64 6.78
N VAL A 39 -9.11 8.29 5.96
CA VAL A 39 -10.08 9.30 6.42
C VAL A 39 -11.17 8.64 7.28
N GLY A 40 -11.66 7.47 6.87
CA GLY A 40 -12.64 6.69 7.62
C GLY A 40 -12.10 6.28 8.99
N ALA A 41 -10.90 5.71 9.04
CA ALA A 41 -10.22 5.32 10.28
C ALA A 41 -10.01 6.52 11.22
N LYS A 42 -9.65 7.69 10.66
CA LYS A 42 -9.50 8.93 11.43
C LYS A 42 -10.84 9.43 12.02
N LYS A 43 -11.94 9.33 11.26
CA LYS A 43 -13.26 9.74 11.71
C LYS A 43 -13.88 8.77 12.71
N SER A 44 -13.59 7.48 12.56
CA SER A 44 -14.04 6.42 13.48
C SER A 44 -13.22 6.40 14.77
N ALA A 45 -12.60 7.52 15.15
CA ALA A 45 -11.69 7.72 16.28
C ALA A 45 -12.33 7.42 17.65
N GLY A 46 -13.03 6.33 17.75
CA GLY A 46 -13.45 5.71 18.99
C GLY A 46 -12.55 4.53 19.34
N ASP A 47 -12.79 3.95 20.49
CA ASP A 47 -12.00 2.89 21.12
C ASP A 47 -11.85 1.58 20.30
N ASN A 48 -12.31 1.53 19.05
CA ASN A 48 -12.46 0.29 18.28
C ASN A 48 -11.83 0.27 16.89
N ALA A 49 -10.82 1.12 16.62
CA ALA A 49 -10.14 1.15 15.31
C ALA A 49 -9.51 -0.20 14.94
N LEU A 50 -9.01 -0.96 15.92
CA LEU A 50 -8.47 -2.30 15.72
C LEU A 50 -9.55 -3.32 15.34
N GLY A 51 -10.71 -3.25 15.99
CA GLY A 51 -11.85 -4.12 15.68
C GLY A 51 -12.37 -3.87 14.27
N LEU A 52 -12.45 -2.61 13.84
CA LEU A 52 -12.87 -2.24 12.48
C LEU A 52 -11.88 -2.80 11.43
N THR A 53 -10.59 -2.71 11.71
CA THR A 53 -9.55 -3.27 10.81
C THR A 53 -9.64 -4.80 10.73
N ALA A 54 -9.85 -5.48 11.86
CA ALA A 54 -10.01 -6.93 11.90
C ALA A 54 -11.23 -7.38 11.09
N ILE A 55 -12.35 -6.67 11.23
CA ILE A 55 -13.58 -6.93 10.47
C ILE A 55 -13.33 -6.69 8.97
N ALA A 56 -12.70 -5.58 8.60
CA ALA A 56 -12.40 -5.25 7.21
C ALA A 56 -11.50 -6.33 6.56
N ASN A 57 -10.46 -6.78 7.23
CA ASN A 57 -9.59 -7.85 6.76
C ASN A 57 -10.34 -9.19 6.61
N LEU A 58 -11.22 -9.52 7.56
CA LEU A 58 -12.06 -10.72 7.48
C LEU A 58 -12.99 -10.65 6.26
N PHE A 59 -13.67 -9.51 6.07
CA PHE A 59 -14.53 -9.30 4.90
C PHE A 59 -13.74 -9.41 3.59
N THR A 60 -12.54 -8.83 3.52
CA THR A 60 -11.66 -8.95 2.35
C THR A 60 -11.29 -10.39 2.07
N GLY A 61 -10.93 -11.16 3.11
CA GLY A 61 -10.63 -12.59 2.97
C GLY A 61 -11.82 -13.38 2.43
N VAL A 62 -13.00 -13.18 3.01
CA VAL A 62 -14.24 -13.85 2.54
C VAL A 62 -14.57 -13.43 1.10
N PHE A 63 -14.46 -12.14 0.79
CA PHE A 63 -14.71 -11.61 -0.56
C PHE A 63 -13.78 -12.25 -1.60
N ILE A 64 -12.49 -12.40 -1.30
CA ILE A 64 -11.53 -13.02 -2.22
C ILE A 64 -11.92 -14.46 -2.52
N PHE A 65 -12.30 -15.25 -1.52
CA PHE A 65 -12.74 -16.64 -1.74
C PHE A 65 -14.01 -16.75 -2.57
N ILE A 66 -14.94 -15.79 -2.45
CA ILE A 66 -16.17 -15.76 -3.24
C ILE A 66 -15.87 -15.28 -4.68
N ALA A 67 -15.09 -14.22 -4.83
CA ALA A 67 -14.80 -13.61 -6.13
C ALA A 67 -13.82 -14.45 -6.97
N PHE A 68 -12.93 -15.17 -6.32
CA PHE A 68 -11.88 -15.98 -6.94
C PHE A 68 -11.84 -17.40 -6.38
N PRO A 69 -12.86 -18.25 -6.65
CA PRO A 69 -12.95 -19.60 -6.08
C PRO A 69 -11.75 -20.49 -6.44
N HIS A 70 -11.05 -20.17 -7.53
CA HIS A 70 -9.83 -20.86 -7.91
C HIS A 70 -8.71 -20.73 -6.85
N THR A 71 -8.73 -19.71 -6.00
CA THR A 71 -7.79 -19.59 -4.88
C THR A 71 -7.87 -20.77 -3.92
N ILE A 72 -9.04 -21.40 -3.76
CA ILE A 72 -9.22 -22.56 -2.87
C ILE A 72 -8.38 -23.75 -3.38
N THR A 73 -8.39 -23.99 -4.68
CA THR A 73 -7.61 -25.10 -5.28
C THR A 73 -6.11 -24.88 -5.21
N LEU A 74 -5.68 -23.62 -5.19
CA LEU A 74 -4.27 -23.27 -5.00
C LEU A 74 -3.79 -23.58 -3.57
N LEU A 75 -4.67 -23.50 -2.56
CA LEU A 75 -4.30 -23.81 -1.18
C LEU A 75 -3.84 -25.24 -1.00
N ASP A 76 -4.38 -26.18 -1.78
CA ASP A 76 -4.02 -27.60 -1.75
C ASP A 76 -2.60 -27.85 -2.31
N THR A 77 -2.06 -26.91 -3.06
CA THR A 77 -0.70 -27.00 -3.66
C THR A 77 0.39 -26.45 -2.75
N LEU A 78 0.01 -25.78 -1.64
CA LEU A 78 0.95 -25.10 -0.75
C LEU A 78 1.66 -26.09 0.18
N GLY A 79 2.99 -25.97 0.23
CA GLY A 79 3.83 -26.66 1.18
C GLY A 79 3.82 -26.01 2.58
N GLY A 80 4.41 -26.70 3.57
CA GLY A 80 4.46 -26.17 4.94
C GLY A 80 5.22 -24.84 5.05
N GLN A 81 6.23 -24.61 4.21
CA GLN A 81 6.96 -23.34 4.17
C GLN A 81 6.10 -22.22 3.64
N ASP A 82 5.26 -22.46 2.63
CA ASP A 82 4.38 -21.47 2.04
C ASP A 82 3.33 -21.02 3.07
N TRP A 83 2.79 -21.95 3.83
CA TRP A 83 1.88 -21.65 4.93
C TRP A 83 2.53 -20.78 6.01
N LEU A 84 3.79 -21.05 6.36
CA LEU A 84 4.52 -20.22 7.31
C LEU A 84 4.71 -18.79 6.77
N ILE A 85 5.11 -18.66 5.50
CA ILE A 85 5.28 -17.37 4.84
C ILE A 85 3.96 -16.61 4.81
N LEU A 86 2.86 -17.24 4.40
CA LEU A 86 1.54 -16.63 4.38
C LEU A 86 1.08 -16.20 5.77
N PHE A 87 1.36 -16.99 6.80
CA PHE A 87 1.05 -16.63 8.18
C PHE A 87 1.84 -15.39 8.63
N VAL A 88 3.14 -15.35 8.38
CA VAL A 88 3.99 -14.19 8.72
C VAL A 88 3.53 -12.94 7.95
N LEU A 89 3.25 -13.06 6.65
CA LEU A 89 2.71 -11.96 5.85
C LEU A 89 1.37 -11.45 6.39
N GLY A 90 0.43 -12.36 6.65
CA GLY A 90 -0.91 -11.97 7.10
C GLY A 90 -0.93 -11.40 8.52
N VAL A 91 -0.24 -12.05 9.47
CA VAL A 91 -0.30 -11.66 10.88
C VAL A 91 0.69 -10.54 11.21
N VAL A 92 1.94 -10.67 10.78
CA VAL A 92 2.99 -9.71 11.15
C VAL A 92 2.98 -8.51 10.22
N GLN A 93 3.05 -8.71 8.93
CA GLN A 93 3.14 -7.59 7.99
C GLN A 93 1.81 -6.84 7.87
N ILE A 94 0.72 -7.52 7.58
CA ILE A 94 -0.59 -6.89 7.39
C ILE A 94 -1.23 -6.60 8.75
N GLY A 95 -1.41 -7.60 9.59
CA GLY A 95 -2.12 -7.48 10.86
C GLY A 95 -1.47 -6.49 11.82
N ALA A 96 -0.21 -6.70 12.18
CA ALA A 96 0.51 -5.80 13.06
C ALA A 96 0.79 -4.43 12.41
N GLY A 97 1.10 -4.39 11.12
CA GLY A 97 1.30 -3.15 10.37
C GLY A 97 0.08 -2.23 10.41
N TYR A 98 -1.09 -2.75 10.06
CA TYR A 98 -2.34 -1.97 10.12
C TYR A 98 -2.76 -1.63 11.54
N ALA A 99 -2.49 -2.50 12.52
CA ALA A 99 -2.73 -2.19 13.93
C ALA A 99 -1.90 -0.97 14.37
N CYS A 100 -0.60 -0.98 14.09
CA CYS A 100 0.29 0.15 14.37
C CYS A 100 -0.13 1.42 13.63
N TYR A 101 -0.50 1.30 12.35
CA TYR A 101 -0.99 2.42 11.55
C TYR A 101 -2.25 3.03 12.16
N ASN A 102 -3.25 2.22 12.50
CA ASN A 102 -4.51 2.70 13.07
C ASN A 102 -4.36 3.33 14.46
N ILE A 103 -3.45 2.82 15.29
CA ILE A 103 -3.11 3.45 16.57
C ILE A 103 -2.38 4.78 16.32
N GLY A 104 -1.46 4.81 15.37
CA GLY A 104 -0.67 5.99 15.03
C GLY A 104 -1.51 7.11 14.46
N ILE A 105 -2.42 6.83 13.52
CA ILE A 105 -3.25 7.84 12.85
C ILE A 105 -4.18 8.57 13.79
N GLN A 106 -4.53 7.97 14.94
CA GLN A 106 -5.32 8.64 15.97
C GLN A 106 -4.55 9.78 16.64
N LYS A 107 -3.22 9.66 16.73
CA LYS A 107 -2.35 10.60 17.46
C LYS A 107 -1.76 11.71 16.59
N ILE A 108 -1.83 11.56 15.26
CA ILE A 108 -1.25 12.52 14.31
C ILE A 108 -2.29 12.97 13.29
N THR A 109 -2.00 14.05 12.55
CA THR A 109 -2.87 14.47 11.46
C THR A 109 -2.82 13.46 10.30
N ALA A 110 -3.92 13.32 9.55
CA ALA A 110 -3.97 12.43 8.39
C ALA A 110 -2.85 12.73 7.37
N GLN A 111 -2.49 14.01 7.24
CA GLN A 111 -1.41 14.47 6.38
C GLN A 111 -0.03 13.96 6.84
N LYS A 112 0.27 14.02 8.14
CA LYS A 112 1.50 13.45 8.70
C LYS A 112 1.54 11.93 8.54
N ALA A 113 0.41 11.25 8.73
CA ALA A 113 0.30 9.81 8.52
C ALA A 113 0.59 9.42 7.06
N SER A 114 0.07 10.19 6.10
CA SER A 114 0.33 9.96 4.68
C SER A 114 1.81 10.12 4.32
N ILE A 115 2.49 11.13 4.87
CA ILE A 115 3.93 11.33 4.67
C ILE A 115 4.74 10.16 5.23
N ILE A 116 4.36 9.64 6.40
CA ILE A 116 5.02 8.47 6.99
C ILE A 116 4.80 7.23 6.12
N ALA A 117 3.59 7.02 5.61
CA ALA A 117 3.28 5.90 4.72
C ALA A 117 4.08 5.91 3.42
N LEU A 118 4.54 7.10 2.98
CA LEU A 118 5.40 7.18 1.79
C LEU A 118 6.79 6.58 1.95
N TRP A 119 7.27 6.44 3.17
CA TRP A 119 8.51 5.70 3.39
C TRP A 119 8.41 4.26 2.89
N GLU A 120 7.23 3.68 2.89
CA GLU A 120 6.98 2.37 2.30
C GLU A 120 7.25 2.36 0.79
N MET A 121 6.83 3.41 0.08
CA MET A 121 7.12 3.56 -1.36
C MET A 121 8.62 3.65 -1.65
N ILE A 122 9.41 4.22 -0.73
CA ILE A 122 10.87 4.30 -0.86
C ILE A 122 11.52 2.96 -0.52
N LEU A 123 11.12 2.38 0.59
CA LEU A 123 11.72 1.16 1.11
C LEU A 123 11.38 -0.06 0.25
N GLY A 124 10.18 -0.11 -0.35
CA GLY A 124 9.76 -1.21 -1.21
C GLY A 124 10.74 -1.48 -2.36
N PRO A 125 10.95 -0.54 -3.30
CA PRO A 125 11.92 -0.70 -4.37
C PRO A 125 13.36 -0.90 -3.88
N LEU A 126 13.74 -0.30 -2.75
CA LEU A 126 15.05 -0.50 -2.15
C LEU A 126 15.26 -1.95 -1.71
N TRP A 127 14.27 -2.54 -1.06
CA TRP A 127 14.31 -3.95 -0.65
C TRP A 127 14.34 -4.88 -1.87
N VAL A 128 13.53 -4.60 -2.90
CA VAL A 128 13.55 -5.37 -4.16
C VAL A 128 14.92 -5.29 -4.82
N ALA A 129 15.52 -4.11 -4.90
CA ALA A 129 16.86 -3.94 -5.45
C ALA A 129 17.94 -4.69 -4.66
N LEU A 130 17.85 -4.69 -3.31
CA LEU A 130 18.82 -5.35 -2.44
C LEU A 130 18.70 -6.87 -2.45
N PHE A 131 17.48 -7.41 -2.38
CA PHE A 131 17.26 -8.84 -2.22
C PHE A 131 17.06 -9.57 -3.54
N LEU A 132 16.35 -8.98 -4.49
CA LEU A 132 16.06 -9.60 -5.79
C LEU A 132 17.00 -9.12 -6.90
N LYS A 133 17.83 -8.09 -6.63
CA LYS A 133 18.75 -7.48 -7.61
C LYS A 133 18.03 -6.93 -8.85
N GLU A 134 16.75 -6.63 -8.72
CA GLU A 134 15.94 -6.00 -9.75
C GLU A 134 15.95 -4.49 -9.53
N TYR A 135 16.56 -3.74 -10.46
CA TYR A 135 16.68 -2.30 -10.36
C TYR A 135 15.52 -1.61 -11.10
N PRO A 136 14.84 -0.66 -10.45
CA PRO A 136 13.81 0.12 -11.11
C PRO A 136 14.39 0.92 -12.28
N THR A 137 13.60 1.10 -13.33
CA THR A 137 14.04 1.89 -14.50
C THR A 137 14.31 3.34 -14.10
N PRO A 138 15.21 4.07 -14.79
CA PRO A 138 15.49 5.48 -14.49
C PRO A 138 14.23 6.35 -14.51
N LEU A 139 13.25 6.03 -15.35
CA LEU A 139 11.98 6.76 -15.44
C LEU A 139 11.11 6.55 -14.20
N VAL A 140 11.10 5.33 -13.64
CA VAL A 140 10.45 5.04 -12.36
C VAL A 140 11.10 5.82 -11.23
N LEU A 141 12.44 5.86 -11.19
CA LEU A 141 13.18 6.63 -10.18
C LEU A 141 12.90 8.13 -10.28
N THR A 142 12.82 8.68 -11.48
CA THR A 142 12.50 10.10 -11.66
C THR A 142 11.07 10.43 -11.22
N GLY A 143 10.09 9.61 -11.61
CA GLY A 143 8.70 9.75 -11.14
C GLY A 143 8.59 9.72 -9.62
N PHE A 144 9.33 8.81 -9.00
CA PHE A 144 9.43 8.65 -7.57
C PHE A 144 10.03 9.90 -6.87
N CYS A 145 11.15 10.43 -7.37
CA CYS A 145 11.75 11.67 -6.84
C CYS A 145 10.80 12.87 -6.94
N ILE A 146 10.03 12.98 -8.03
CA ILE A 146 9.05 14.04 -8.23
C ILE A 146 7.90 13.93 -7.21
N ILE A 147 7.39 12.72 -6.98
CA ILE A 147 6.36 12.49 -5.97
C ILE A 147 6.87 12.90 -4.59
N LEU A 148 8.05 12.42 -4.20
CA LEU A 148 8.68 12.76 -2.92
C LEU A 148 8.83 14.27 -2.73
N LEU A 149 9.39 14.95 -3.72
CA LEU A 149 9.55 16.42 -3.67
C LEU A 149 8.20 17.13 -3.53
N GLY A 150 7.20 16.70 -4.29
CA GLY A 150 5.84 17.24 -4.19
C GLY A 150 5.25 17.12 -2.79
N MET A 151 5.50 16.01 -2.11
CA MET A 151 4.97 15.75 -0.79
C MET A 151 5.74 16.46 0.32
N LEU A 152 7.06 16.51 0.22
CA LEU A 152 7.89 17.30 1.15
C LEU A 152 7.54 18.79 1.08
N LEU A 153 7.28 19.30 -0.13
CA LEU A 153 6.82 20.68 -0.31
C LEU A 153 5.43 20.90 0.30
N ASP A 154 4.49 19.97 0.06
CA ASP A 154 3.15 20.05 0.64
C ASP A 154 3.20 20.01 2.17
N ALA A 155 4.02 19.13 2.75
CA ALA A 155 4.23 19.03 4.18
C ALA A 155 4.81 20.32 4.78
N LYS A 156 5.75 20.96 4.08
CA LYS A 156 6.38 22.21 4.53
C LYS A 156 5.44 23.42 4.44
N LEU A 157 4.57 23.45 3.41
CA LEU A 157 3.63 24.54 3.20
C LEU A 157 2.43 24.49 4.15
N ASN A 158 2.10 23.30 4.68
CA ASN A 158 0.94 23.06 5.56
C ASN A 158 1.35 22.70 7.00
N ALA A 159 2.63 22.85 7.36
CA ALA A 159 3.14 22.72 8.72
C ALA A 159 3.13 24.07 9.43
#